data_eb0f24cb48bf6159ac954818d95cb60c
#
_entry.id   eb0f24cb48bf6159ac954818d95cb60c
#
_cell.length_a   1.000
_cell.length_b   1.000
_cell.length_c   1.000
_cell.angle_alpha   90.00
_cell.angle_beta   90.00
_cell.angle_gamma   90.00
#
_symmetry.space_group_name_H-M   'P 1'
#
loop_
_entity.id
_entity.type
_entity.pdbx_description
1 polymer ?
#
loop_
_entity_poly.entity_id
_entity_poly.type
_entity_poly.pdbx_seq_one_letter_code
_entity_poly.pdbx_strand_id
1 'polypeptide(L)'
;MTTMDPYGRNIFEHDPHRDGPDARRPRSTPVHIEVGMVLEDVSSGWVGAVTRVEKSGGVHLVELEDRRGARRCFPLGPGFWLEGRPIEALPPRPAPASPQRRATASGRRVTNSGSFAPESSGPKVAKRSRMWVEGRHDADLIQHVWGEDLAEAGIAVQLLDGVDNLEDILEVFAPTESARAGVLVDHMVPGSKESRIAQAVSGRWPGAVLVLGHPFVDIWQAVKPERLGLRAWPQIPRGVDIKHGTLAALGWPHADQRDIAIGWKRILSTVRTYRDLEPALLGRVEELIDFVTVPWAQ
;
A
#
# COMPACT_ATOMS: atom_id res chain seq x y z
N MET A 1 -61.78 -19.88 29.82
CA MET A 1 -62.35 -19.59 28.48
C MET A 1 -61.33 -18.96 27.66
N THR A 2 -60.64 -19.80 26.82
CA THR A 2 -59.58 -19.38 25.95
C THR A 2 -60.21 -18.99 24.61
N THR A 3 -60.21 -17.73 24.27
CA THR A 3 -60.65 -17.24 22.95
C THR A 3 -59.71 -17.75 21.88
N MET A 4 -60.13 -18.71 21.12
CA MET A 4 -59.48 -19.15 19.89
C MET A 4 -59.66 -18.05 18.84
N ASP A 5 -58.52 -17.52 18.35
CA ASP A 5 -58.46 -16.63 17.21
C ASP A 5 -58.91 -17.42 15.94
N PRO A 6 -59.87 -16.91 15.13
CA PRO A 6 -60.39 -17.60 13.98
C PRO A 6 -59.38 -17.86 12.86
N TYR A 7 -58.17 -17.33 12.95
CA TYR A 7 -57.10 -17.54 11.95
C TYR A 7 -56.00 -18.50 12.39
N GLY A 8 -56.09 -19.08 13.60
CA GLY A 8 -55.38 -20.30 14.03
C GLY A 8 -53.86 -20.35 13.86
N ARG A 9 -53.20 -19.23 13.66
CA ARG A 9 -51.74 -19.15 13.56
C ARG A 9 -51.21 -18.03 14.44
N ASN A 10 -50.27 -18.38 15.29
CA ASN A 10 -49.53 -17.44 16.10
C ASN A 10 -48.62 -16.59 15.18
N ILE A 11 -49.05 -15.34 14.96
CA ILE A 11 -48.33 -14.40 14.04
C ILE A 11 -46.89 -14.19 14.47
N PHE A 12 -46.56 -14.47 15.75
CA PHE A 12 -45.22 -14.35 16.30
C PHE A 12 -44.33 -15.60 16.12
N GLU A 13 -44.89 -16.73 15.65
CA GLU A 13 -44.14 -17.95 15.38
C GLU A 13 -43.62 -18.00 13.91
N HIS A 14 -44.10 -17.09 13.07
CA HIS A 14 -43.73 -17.03 11.67
C HIS A 14 -42.67 -15.93 11.46
N ASP A 15 -41.45 -16.29 11.32
CA ASP A 15 -40.36 -15.38 10.87
C ASP A 15 -40.44 -15.28 9.36
N PRO A 16 -40.89 -14.15 8.76
CA PRO A 16 -41.03 -14.00 7.32
C PRO A 16 -39.66 -14.12 6.60
N HIS A 17 -38.54 -13.94 7.32
CA HIS A 17 -37.21 -14.10 6.80
C HIS A 17 -36.73 -15.56 6.81
N ARG A 18 -37.39 -16.42 7.59
CA ARG A 18 -37.05 -17.84 7.74
C ARG A 18 -37.98 -18.76 6.92
N ASP A 19 -39.25 -18.41 6.81
CA ASP A 19 -40.30 -19.28 6.27
C ASP A 19 -41.02 -18.68 5.04
N GLY A 20 -40.68 -17.43 4.66
CA GLY A 20 -41.27 -16.73 3.50
C GLY A 20 -40.60 -17.06 2.17
N PRO A 21 -41.12 -16.52 1.06
CA PRO A 21 -40.49 -16.66 -0.27
C PRO A 21 -39.06 -16.12 -0.33
N ASP A 22 -38.70 -15.23 0.60
CA ASP A 22 -37.32 -14.70 0.74
C ASP A 22 -36.35 -15.66 1.43
N ALA A 23 -36.82 -16.73 2.08
CA ALA A 23 -35.98 -17.75 2.70
C ALA A 23 -35.14 -18.55 1.66
N ARG A 24 -35.52 -18.50 0.38
CA ARG A 24 -34.81 -19.14 -0.74
C ARG A 24 -33.83 -18.22 -1.45
N ARG A 25 -33.77 -16.92 -1.10
CA ARG A 25 -32.77 -16.02 -1.67
C ARG A 25 -31.39 -16.34 -1.09
N PRO A 26 -30.35 -16.39 -1.92
CA PRO A 26 -29.00 -16.58 -1.44
C PRO A 26 -28.67 -15.49 -0.41
N ARG A 27 -28.35 -15.88 0.83
CA ARG A 27 -27.96 -14.94 1.87
C ARG A 27 -26.60 -14.35 1.49
N SER A 28 -26.49 -13.04 1.55
CA SER A 28 -25.20 -12.36 1.37
C SER A 28 -24.22 -12.80 2.45
N THR A 29 -23.04 -13.22 2.04
CA THR A 29 -21.96 -13.58 2.96
C THR A 29 -21.21 -12.31 3.37
N PRO A 30 -21.02 -12.04 4.69
CA PRO A 30 -20.23 -10.89 5.10
C PRO A 30 -18.76 -11.07 4.71
N VAL A 31 -18.22 -10.11 3.95
CA VAL A 31 -16.84 -10.10 3.46
C VAL A 31 -16.21 -8.76 3.77
N HIS A 32 -15.09 -8.78 4.49
CA HIS A 32 -14.25 -7.60 4.64
C HIS A 32 -13.55 -7.32 3.31
N ILE A 33 -13.86 -6.16 2.72
CA ILE A 33 -13.28 -5.80 1.43
C ILE A 33 -11.85 -5.29 1.60
N GLU A 34 -11.03 -5.57 0.58
CA GLU A 34 -9.65 -5.13 0.51
C GLU A 34 -9.41 -4.43 -0.83
N VAL A 35 -8.46 -3.51 -0.85
CA VAL A 35 -8.00 -2.87 -2.10
C VAL A 35 -7.54 -3.93 -3.10
N GLY A 36 -8.01 -3.81 -4.34
CA GLY A 36 -7.76 -4.75 -5.43
C GLY A 36 -8.83 -5.83 -5.61
N MET A 37 -9.78 -6.00 -4.68
CA MET A 37 -10.95 -6.87 -4.92
C MET A 37 -11.81 -6.31 -6.04
N VAL A 38 -12.29 -7.16 -6.94
CA VAL A 38 -13.22 -6.76 -8.00
C VAL A 38 -14.64 -7.05 -7.52
N LEU A 39 -15.42 -5.99 -7.41
CA LEU A 39 -16.83 -6.06 -6.97
C LEU A 39 -17.75 -5.63 -8.10
N GLU A 40 -18.95 -6.20 -8.10
CA GLU A 40 -20.07 -5.78 -8.94
C GLU A 40 -21.18 -5.20 -8.05
N ASP A 41 -21.54 -3.94 -8.26
CA ASP A 41 -22.73 -3.36 -7.64
C ASP A 41 -23.99 -3.82 -8.41
N VAL A 42 -24.81 -4.62 -7.75
CA VAL A 42 -26.00 -5.26 -8.37
C VAL A 42 -27.01 -4.22 -8.83
N SER A 43 -27.10 -3.08 -8.15
CA SER A 43 -28.11 -2.06 -8.47
C SER A 43 -27.82 -1.32 -9.77
N SER A 44 -26.56 -1.06 -10.06
CA SER A 44 -26.12 -0.32 -11.24
C SER A 44 -25.45 -1.19 -12.31
N GLY A 45 -25.11 -2.46 -11.98
CA GLY A 45 -24.30 -3.33 -12.84
C GLY A 45 -22.85 -2.84 -13.00
N TRP A 46 -22.39 -1.95 -12.09
CA TRP A 46 -21.03 -1.44 -12.13
C TRP A 46 -20.04 -2.46 -11.61
N VAL A 47 -19.06 -2.79 -12.45
CA VAL A 47 -17.97 -3.71 -12.08
C VAL A 47 -16.67 -2.92 -12.01
N GLY A 48 -15.96 -3.03 -10.89
CA GLY A 48 -14.68 -2.34 -10.70
C GLY A 48 -13.83 -2.90 -9.57
N ALA A 49 -12.54 -2.58 -9.63
CA ALA A 49 -11.60 -2.90 -8.56
C ALA A 49 -11.71 -1.88 -7.42
N VAL A 50 -11.67 -2.35 -6.19
CA VAL A 50 -11.62 -1.50 -4.99
C VAL A 50 -10.30 -0.74 -5.00
N THR A 51 -10.35 0.59 -5.07
CA THR A 51 -9.19 1.47 -4.99
C THR A 51 -8.98 1.99 -3.58
N ARG A 52 -10.07 2.31 -2.87
CA ARG A 52 -10.01 2.75 -1.47
C ARG A 52 -11.34 2.53 -0.75
N VAL A 53 -11.25 2.53 0.58
CA VAL A 53 -12.41 2.59 1.47
C VAL A 53 -12.22 3.77 2.41
N GLU A 54 -13.23 4.62 2.50
CA GLU A 54 -13.19 5.79 3.37
C GLU A 54 -14.47 5.89 4.21
N LYS A 55 -14.39 6.64 5.31
CA LYS A 55 -15.55 6.97 6.12
C LYS A 55 -15.90 8.43 5.91
N SER A 56 -17.08 8.69 5.37
CA SER A 56 -17.59 10.03 5.12
C SER A 56 -19.00 10.17 5.71
N GLY A 57 -19.24 11.23 6.47
CA GLY A 57 -20.55 11.47 7.08
C GLY A 57 -21.08 10.33 7.99
N GLY A 58 -20.19 9.54 8.58
CA GLY A 58 -20.57 8.37 9.39
C GLY A 58 -20.80 7.07 8.60
N VAL A 59 -20.84 7.12 7.28
CA VAL A 59 -21.03 5.98 6.38
C VAL A 59 -19.68 5.56 5.79
N HIS A 60 -19.44 4.25 5.68
CA HIS A 60 -18.27 3.75 4.93
C HIS A 60 -18.61 3.68 3.45
N LEU A 61 -17.75 4.25 2.63
CA LEU A 61 -17.82 4.25 1.18
C LEU A 61 -16.68 3.42 0.60
N VAL A 62 -16.95 2.67 -0.46
CA VAL A 62 -15.95 2.02 -1.30
C VAL A 62 -15.87 2.75 -2.64
N GLU A 63 -14.66 3.07 -3.09
CA GLU A 63 -14.40 3.54 -4.44
C GLU A 63 -14.02 2.36 -5.33
N LEU A 64 -14.75 2.19 -6.43
CA LEU A 64 -14.51 1.17 -7.44
C LEU A 64 -14.03 1.84 -8.74
N GLU A 65 -12.95 1.33 -9.32
CA GLU A 65 -12.42 1.75 -10.61
C GLU A 65 -12.70 0.66 -11.66
N ASP A 66 -13.36 1.02 -12.76
CA ASP A 66 -13.63 0.11 -13.86
C ASP A 66 -12.38 -0.08 -14.74
N ARG A 67 -12.48 -1.01 -15.71
CA ARG A 67 -11.37 -1.30 -16.65
C ARG A 67 -11.01 -0.14 -17.60
N ARG A 68 -11.78 0.96 -17.60
CA ARG A 68 -11.54 2.17 -18.38
C ARG A 68 -10.95 3.30 -17.51
N GLY A 69 -10.71 3.03 -16.22
CA GLY A 69 -10.23 4.02 -15.26
C GLY A 69 -11.31 4.94 -14.70
N ALA A 70 -12.59 4.71 -15.02
CA ALA A 70 -13.67 5.47 -14.42
C ALA A 70 -13.90 5.02 -12.98
N ARG A 71 -14.13 6.00 -12.07
CA ARG A 71 -14.27 5.75 -10.63
C ARG A 71 -15.66 6.11 -10.15
N ARG A 72 -16.20 5.29 -9.26
CA ARG A 72 -17.46 5.52 -8.57
C ARG A 72 -17.37 5.11 -7.11
N CYS A 73 -18.07 5.86 -6.25
CA CYS A 73 -18.19 5.55 -4.83
C CYS A 73 -19.56 4.94 -4.53
N PHE A 74 -19.57 3.91 -3.69
CA PHE A 74 -20.76 3.20 -3.26
C PHE A 74 -20.75 3.05 -1.73
N PRO A 75 -21.91 3.11 -1.05
CA PRO A 75 -21.96 2.78 0.36
C PRO A 75 -21.67 1.29 0.57
N LEU A 76 -20.91 0.96 1.61
CA LEU A 76 -20.72 -0.44 2.02
C LEU A 76 -22.00 -1.04 2.57
N GLY A 77 -22.14 -2.34 2.39
CA GLY A 77 -23.30 -3.11 2.85
C GLY A 77 -23.65 -4.24 1.89
N PRO A 78 -24.91 -4.71 1.93
CA PRO A 78 -25.39 -5.70 0.97
C PRO A 78 -25.59 -5.08 -0.42
N GLY A 79 -25.65 -5.92 -1.44
CA GLY A 79 -25.87 -5.48 -2.83
C GLY A 79 -24.63 -5.54 -3.72
N PHE A 80 -23.59 -6.19 -3.24
CA PHE A 80 -22.39 -6.47 -4.07
C PHE A 80 -22.27 -7.95 -4.38
N TRP A 81 -21.66 -8.23 -5.52
CA TRP A 81 -21.20 -9.57 -5.88
C TRP A 81 -19.68 -9.60 -5.92
N LEU A 82 -19.12 -10.68 -5.39
CA LEU A 82 -17.71 -11.02 -5.48
C LEU A 82 -17.61 -12.40 -6.14
N GLU A 83 -16.97 -12.49 -7.30
CA GLU A 83 -16.82 -13.74 -8.06
C GLU A 83 -18.18 -14.43 -8.33
N GLY A 84 -19.21 -13.64 -8.66
CA GLY A 84 -20.57 -14.14 -8.94
C GLY A 84 -21.36 -14.60 -7.72
N ARG A 85 -20.90 -14.31 -6.49
CA ARG A 85 -21.59 -14.65 -5.24
C ARG A 85 -22.06 -13.39 -4.53
N PRO A 86 -23.29 -13.36 -4.00
CA PRO A 86 -23.77 -12.21 -3.23
C PRO A 86 -23.03 -12.06 -1.91
N ILE A 87 -22.52 -10.85 -1.66
CA ILE A 87 -21.81 -10.51 -0.43
C ILE A 87 -22.44 -9.29 0.24
N GLU A 88 -22.22 -9.20 1.55
CA GLU A 88 -22.33 -7.97 2.32
C GLU A 88 -20.92 -7.40 2.49
N ALA A 89 -20.64 -6.28 1.80
CA ALA A 89 -19.34 -5.63 1.84
C ALA A 89 -19.14 -4.93 3.18
N LEU A 90 -18.20 -5.43 3.99
CA LEU A 90 -17.82 -4.86 5.27
C LEU A 90 -16.54 -4.02 5.14
N PRO A 91 -16.33 -3.01 6.00
CA PRO A 91 -15.09 -2.28 6.06
C PRO A 91 -13.89 -3.22 6.17
N PRO A 92 -12.71 -2.83 5.65
CA PRO A 92 -11.48 -3.58 5.86
C PRO A 92 -11.31 -3.92 7.34
N ARG A 93 -10.83 -5.13 7.62
CA ARG A 93 -10.48 -5.45 9.01
C ARG A 93 -9.48 -4.40 9.50
N PRO A 94 -9.66 -3.87 10.72
CA PRO A 94 -8.59 -3.09 11.33
C PRO A 94 -7.30 -3.90 11.21
N ALA A 95 -6.25 -3.28 10.68
CA ALA A 95 -4.95 -3.93 10.69
C ALA A 95 -4.70 -4.49 12.09
N PRO A 96 -4.24 -5.75 12.25
CA PRO A 96 -3.91 -6.28 13.55
C PRO A 96 -3.02 -5.24 14.21
N ALA A 97 -3.37 -4.85 15.44
CA ALA A 97 -2.63 -3.85 16.21
C ALA A 97 -1.15 -4.10 16.01
N SER A 98 -0.44 -3.08 15.52
CA SER A 98 0.97 -3.16 15.12
C SER A 98 1.74 -4.08 16.06
N PRO A 99 2.59 -4.99 15.55
CA PRO A 99 3.30 -5.94 16.38
C PRO A 99 3.99 -5.19 17.51
N GLN A 100 3.87 -5.74 18.71
CA GLN A 100 4.29 -5.17 20.01
C GLN A 100 5.28 -4.03 19.90
N ARG A 101 4.82 -2.83 20.27
CA ARG A 101 5.62 -1.59 20.30
C ARG A 101 6.96 -1.90 20.94
N ARG A 102 8.01 -1.92 20.13
CA ARG A 102 9.36 -2.18 20.61
C ARG A 102 9.76 -1.02 21.49
N ALA A 103 10.22 -1.34 22.70
CA ALA A 103 10.77 -0.39 23.61
C ALA A 103 12.24 -0.72 23.89
N THR A 104 13.04 0.29 24.15
CA THR A 104 14.40 0.12 24.65
C THR A 104 14.37 -0.38 26.08
N ALA A 105 15.52 -0.78 26.62
CA ALA A 105 15.67 -1.12 28.04
C ALA A 105 15.23 0.03 28.98
N SER A 106 15.27 1.28 28.50
CA SER A 106 14.78 2.46 29.20
C SER A 106 13.29 2.74 29.02
N GLY A 107 12.53 1.85 28.33
CA GLY A 107 11.09 1.98 28.09
C GLY A 107 10.68 2.93 26.97
N ARG A 108 11.61 3.56 26.24
CA ARG A 108 11.29 4.41 25.10
C ARG A 108 10.89 3.58 23.90
N ARG A 109 9.79 3.96 23.26
CA ARG A 109 9.30 3.31 22.02
C ARG A 109 10.28 3.56 20.85
N VAL A 110 10.49 2.53 20.03
CA VAL A 110 11.34 2.57 18.83
C VAL A 110 10.48 2.24 17.61
N THR A 111 10.67 2.99 16.53
CA THR A 111 10.01 2.79 15.23
C THR A 111 10.58 1.58 14.48
N ASN A 112 9.98 1.21 13.36
CA ASN A 112 10.49 0.12 12.54
C ASN A 112 11.85 0.44 11.89
N SER A 113 12.15 1.73 11.68
CA SER A 113 13.46 2.20 11.20
C SER A 113 14.54 2.14 12.26
N GLY A 114 14.17 1.96 13.55
CA GLY A 114 15.10 1.97 14.66
C GLY A 114 15.24 3.33 15.36
N SER A 115 14.57 4.37 14.88
CA SER A 115 14.53 5.70 15.49
C SER A 115 13.68 5.71 16.76
N PHE A 116 13.89 6.70 17.65
CA PHE A 116 12.99 6.89 18.78
C PHE A 116 11.64 7.43 18.28
N ALA A 117 10.58 6.74 18.65
CA ALA A 117 9.24 7.21 18.30
C ALA A 117 8.90 8.49 19.07
N PRO A 118 8.21 9.45 18.44
CA PRO A 118 7.77 10.67 19.07
C PRO A 118 6.83 10.39 20.25
N GLU A 119 6.91 11.19 21.31
CA GLU A 119 6.10 11.01 22.52
C GLU A 119 4.64 11.39 22.31
N SER A 120 4.35 12.29 21.40
CA SER A 120 2.98 12.66 21.01
C SER A 120 2.92 13.03 19.54
N SER A 121 1.97 12.47 18.82
CA SER A 121 1.67 12.87 17.43
C SER A 121 0.39 13.70 17.41
N GLY A 122 0.50 15.00 17.62
CA GLY A 122 -0.50 15.94 17.16
C GLY A 122 -0.50 15.98 15.62
N PRO A 123 -1.54 16.55 14.98
CA PRO A 123 -1.54 16.72 13.52
C PRO A 123 -0.31 17.52 13.08
N LYS A 124 0.48 16.94 12.15
CA LYS A 124 1.66 17.60 11.58
C LYS A 124 1.28 18.30 10.29
N VAL A 125 1.83 19.49 10.10
CA VAL A 125 1.72 20.18 8.81
C VAL A 125 2.73 19.57 7.85
N ALA A 126 2.25 19.15 6.68
CA ALA A 126 3.12 18.61 5.63
C ALA A 126 4.15 19.67 5.21
N LYS A 127 5.44 19.29 5.20
CA LYS A 127 6.49 20.14 4.64
C LYS A 127 6.36 20.22 3.13
N ARG A 128 6.99 21.21 2.52
CA ARG A 128 7.05 21.34 1.06
C ARG A 128 7.96 20.28 0.44
N SER A 129 9.03 19.88 1.11
CA SER A 129 9.92 18.78 0.66
C SER A 129 9.14 17.47 0.50
N ARG A 130 9.53 16.67 -0.50
CA ARG A 130 8.88 15.42 -0.86
C ARG A 130 9.92 14.32 -1.10
N MET A 131 9.49 13.07 -0.94
CA MET A 131 10.23 11.92 -1.40
C MET A 131 9.43 11.26 -2.53
N TRP A 132 10.09 10.97 -3.64
CA TRP A 132 9.54 10.18 -4.73
C TRP A 132 10.21 8.83 -4.80
N VAL A 133 9.45 7.83 -5.18
CA VAL A 133 9.93 6.46 -5.42
C VAL A 133 9.42 5.99 -6.77
N GLU A 134 10.16 5.11 -7.42
CA GLU A 134 9.84 4.73 -8.79
C GLU A 134 8.54 3.96 -8.89
N GLY A 135 8.32 2.97 -8.01
CA GLY A 135 7.19 2.07 -8.06
C GLY A 135 6.40 1.95 -6.76
N ARG A 136 5.26 1.28 -6.87
CA ARG A 136 4.35 1.07 -5.73
C ARG A 136 4.97 0.21 -4.63
N HIS A 137 5.74 -0.82 -4.99
CA HIS A 137 6.35 -1.71 -4.01
C HIS A 137 7.44 -0.99 -3.20
N ASP A 138 8.14 -0.04 -3.83
CA ASP A 138 9.07 0.87 -3.16
C ASP A 138 8.35 1.70 -2.11
N ALA A 139 7.25 2.34 -2.51
CA ALA A 139 6.43 3.14 -1.60
C ALA A 139 5.93 2.31 -0.41
N ASP A 140 5.44 1.09 -0.67
CA ASP A 140 4.94 0.19 0.36
C ASP A 140 6.05 -0.17 1.37
N LEU A 141 7.27 -0.49 0.89
CA LEU A 141 8.40 -0.85 1.75
C LEU A 141 8.88 0.35 2.58
N ILE A 142 9.06 1.51 1.92
CA ILE A 142 9.47 2.75 2.59
C ILE A 142 8.45 3.13 3.67
N GLN A 143 7.17 3.11 3.34
CA GLN A 143 6.10 3.42 4.28
C GLN A 143 6.02 2.41 5.44
N HIS A 144 6.30 1.12 5.16
CA HIS A 144 6.29 0.08 6.18
C HIS A 144 7.41 0.25 7.22
N VAL A 145 8.59 0.66 6.79
CA VAL A 145 9.78 0.75 7.66
C VAL A 145 9.98 2.16 8.23
N TRP A 146 9.85 3.20 7.41
CA TRP A 146 10.14 4.60 7.79
C TRP A 146 8.89 5.50 7.86
N GLY A 147 7.70 4.93 7.66
CA GLY A 147 6.47 5.72 7.59
C GLY A 147 6.20 6.57 8.84
N GLU A 148 6.53 6.07 10.05
CA GLU A 148 6.40 6.84 11.29
C GLU A 148 7.37 8.04 11.31
N ASP A 149 8.61 7.85 10.88
CA ASP A 149 9.64 8.90 10.88
C ASP A 149 9.33 9.96 9.81
N LEU A 150 8.92 9.53 8.62
CA LEU A 150 8.52 10.43 7.54
C LEU A 150 7.28 11.25 7.91
N ALA A 151 6.28 10.62 8.55
CA ALA A 151 5.09 11.32 9.04
C ALA A 151 5.45 12.33 10.13
N GLU A 152 6.35 11.97 11.07
CA GLU A 152 6.85 12.89 12.10
C GLU A 152 7.60 14.06 11.48
N ALA A 153 8.38 13.82 10.44
CA ALA A 153 9.08 14.85 9.69
C ALA A 153 8.17 15.68 8.78
N GLY A 154 6.91 15.27 8.57
CA GLY A 154 5.97 15.91 7.65
C GLY A 154 6.30 15.69 6.17
N ILE A 155 7.02 14.62 5.82
CA ILE A 155 7.44 14.28 4.46
C ILE A 155 6.44 13.30 3.85
N ALA A 156 5.90 13.65 2.67
CA ALA A 156 5.06 12.75 1.90
C ALA A 156 5.90 11.93 0.91
N VAL A 157 5.58 10.63 0.79
CA VAL A 157 6.10 9.74 -0.25
C VAL A 157 5.13 9.74 -1.42
N GLN A 158 5.63 9.92 -2.64
CA GLN A 158 4.86 9.97 -3.88
C GLN A 158 5.44 8.99 -4.92
N LEU A 159 4.62 8.57 -5.88
CA LEU A 159 5.03 7.69 -6.97
C LEU A 159 5.47 8.52 -8.18
N LEU A 160 6.52 8.03 -8.87
CA LEU A 160 6.95 8.55 -10.17
C LEU A 160 6.19 7.91 -11.33
N ASP A 161 5.70 6.67 -11.14
CA ASP A 161 5.17 5.83 -12.21
C ASP A 161 6.17 5.66 -13.36
N GLY A 162 7.44 5.47 -13.00
CA GLY A 162 8.60 5.32 -13.89
C GLY A 162 9.51 6.55 -13.89
N VAL A 163 10.82 6.30 -13.97
CA VAL A 163 11.87 7.33 -13.92
C VAL A 163 11.80 8.35 -15.07
N ASP A 164 11.18 7.98 -16.19
CA ASP A 164 11.02 8.88 -17.35
C ASP A 164 10.17 10.12 -17.03
N ASN A 165 9.27 10.04 -16.06
CA ASN A 165 8.41 11.14 -15.67
C ASN A 165 9.09 12.12 -14.69
N LEU A 166 10.32 11.80 -14.25
CA LEU A 166 10.99 12.54 -13.17
C LEU A 166 11.20 14.02 -13.50
N GLU A 167 11.65 14.33 -14.71
CA GLU A 167 11.94 15.72 -15.09
C GLU A 167 10.66 16.57 -15.10
N ASP A 168 9.58 16.07 -15.70
CA ASP A 168 8.28 16.75 -15.76
C ASP A 168 7.69 16.96 -14.36
N ILE A 169 7.79 15.96 -13.50
CA ILE A 169 7.35 16.05 -12.10
C ILE A 169 8.13 17.13 -11.35
N LEU A 170 9.45 17.18 -11.53
CA LEU A 170 10.30 18.18 -10.88
C LEU A 170 10.06 19.59 -11.43
N GLU A 171 9.77 19.73 -12.71
CA GLU A 171 9.37 21.04 -13.28
C GLU A 171 8.11 21.58 -12.61
N VAL A 172 7.09 20.73 -12.45
CA VAL A 172 5.84 21.12 -11.77
C VAL A 172 6.06 21.37 -10.28
N PHE A 173 6.88 20.55 -9.62
CA PHE A 173 7.18 20.69 -8.19
C PHE A 173 8.00 21.94 -7.90
N ALA A 174 8.85 22.37 -8.82
CA ALA A 174 9.78 23.49 -8.71
C ALA A 174 10.66 23.40 -7.45
N PRO A 175 11.62 22.45 -7.40
CA PRO A 175 12.46 22.23 -6.23
C PRO A 175 13.26 23.47 -5.86
N THR A 176 13.39 23.69 -4.55
CA THR A 176 14.24 24.74 -3.95
C THR A 176 14.94 24.17 -2.73
N GLU A 177 15.91 24.90 -2.18
CA GLU A 177 16.60 24.48 -0.95
C GLU A 177 15.66 24.34 0.27
N SER A 178 14.52 25.05 0.27
CA SER A 178 13.46 24.93 1.29
C SER A 178 12.34 23.96 0.92
N ALA A 179 12.32 23.46 -0.31
CA ALA A 179 11.36 22.50 -0.84
C ALA A 179 12.10 21.44 -1.66
N ARG A 180 12.82 20.56 -0.97
CA ARG A 180 13.71 19.58 -1.58
C ARG A 180 12.97 18.38 -2.11
N ALA A 181 13.51 17.79 -3.17
CA ALA A 181 13.06 16.56 -3.78
C ALA A 181 14.09 15.45 -3.57
N GLY A 182 13.76 14.45 -2.76
CA GLY A 182 14.52 13.20 -2.65
C GLY A 182 13.87 12.16 -3.55
N VAL A 183 14.68 11.44 -4.34
CA VAL A 183 14.17 10.46 -5.33
C VAL A 183 14.91 9.14 -5.17
N LEU A 184 14.16 8.05 -4.98
CA LEU A 184 14.69 6.69 -4.99
C LEU A 184 14.29 6.02 -6.30
N VAL A 185 15.29 5.50 -7.03
CA VAL A 185 15.07 4.76 -8.28
C VAL A 185 15.66 3.35 -8.20
N ASP A 186 15.08 2.44 -8.97
CA ASP A 186 15.54 1.07 -9.07
C ASP A 186 16.83 0.97 -9.90
N HIS A 187 17.59 -0.07 -9.67
CA HIS A 187 18.71 -0.53 -10.49
C HIS A 187 19.63 0.57 -11.04
N MET A 188 19.92 1.61 -10.27
CA MET A 188 20.82 2.69 -10.70
C MET A 188 22.28 2.22 -10.68
N VAL A 189 22.76 1.77 -11.83
CA VAL A 189 24.15 1.37 -12.02
C VAL A 189 24.87 2.36 -12.96
N PRO A 190 26.19 2.51 -12.89
CA PRO A 190 26.93 3.41 -13.76
C PRO A 190 26.63 3.15 -15.25
N GLY A 191 26.23 4.22 -15.97
CA GLY A 191 25.91 4.16 -17.39
C GLY A 191 24.49 3.69 -17.72
N SER A 192 23.66 3.36 -16.72
CA SER A 192 22.25 3.06 -16.93
C SER A 192 21.46 4.30 -17.37
N LYS A 193 20.24 4.10 -17.84
CA LYS A 193 19.31 5.18 -18.15
C LYS A 193 19.02 6.03 -16.90
N GLU A 194 18.75 5.36 -15.78
CA GLU A 194 18.47 5.95 -14.48
C GLU A 194 19.62 6.85 -14.03
N SER A 195 20.88 6.40 -14.17
CA SER A 195 22.05 7.20 -13.78
C SER A 195 22.21 8.47 -14.63
N ARG A 196 21.86 8.41 -15.93
CA ARG A 196 21.91 9.59 -16.82
C ARG A 196 20.84 10.60 -16.49
N ILE A 197 19.61 10.14 -16.23
CA ILE A 197 18.51 11.00 -15.80
C ILE A 197 18.85 11.64 -14.46
N ALA A 198 19.32 10.86 -13.48
CA ALA A 198 19.73 11.36 -12.18
C ALA A 198 20.78 12.46 -12.27
N GLN A 199 21.80 12.30 -13.10
CA GLN A 199 22.82 13.32 -13.33
C GLN A 199 22.25 14.60 -13.95
N ALA A 200 21.38 14.47 -14.96
CA ALA A 200 20.76 15.59 -15.62
C ALA A 200 19.90 16.43 -14.65
N VAL A 201 19.01 15.80 -13.88
CA VAL A 201 18.15 16.49 -12.94
C VAL A 201 18.91 17.08 -11.74
N SER A 202 19.92 16.37 -11.22
CA SER A 202 20.76 16.89 -10.13
C SER A 202 21.59 18.11 -10.58
N GLY A 203 22.03 18.12 -11.82
CA GLY A 203 22.72 19.27 -12.42
C GLY A 203 21.81 20.47 -12.66
N ARG A 204 20.51 20.24 -12.92
CA ARG A 204 19.53 21.31 -13.15
C ARG A 204 19.06 21.97 -11.85
N TRP A 205 18.96 21.22 -10.76
CA TRP A 205 18.53 21.71 -9.43
C TRP A 205 19.56 21.37 -8.34
N PRO A 206 20.76 21.94 -8.38
CA PRO A 206 21.81 21.63 -7.41
C PRO A 206 21.38 22.00 -5.99
N GLY A 207 21.60 21.10 -5.04
CA GLY A 207 21.21 21.27 -3.64
C GLY A 207 19.71 21.15 -3.33
N ALA A 208 18.86 21.16 -4.35
CA ALA A 208 17.41 21.04 -4.18
C ALA A 208 16.87 19.65 -4.58
N VAL A 209 17.61 18.88 -5.38
CA VAL A 209 17.25 17.53 -5.82
C VAL A 209 18.38 16.57 -5.50
N LEU A 210 18.04 15.44 -4.90
CA LEU A 210 18.93 14.31 -4.68
C LEU A 210 18.26 13.04 -5.25
N VAL A 211 18.90 12.43 -6.25
CA VAL A 211 18.46 11.16 -6.82
C VAL A 211 19.44 10.07 -6.43
N LEU A 212 18.96 9.07 -5.72
CA LEU A 212 19.72 7.89 -5.35
C LEU A 212 19.06 6.63 -5.89
N GLY A 213 19.86 5.60 -6.09
CA GLY A 213 19.35 4.30 -6.48
C GLY A 213 19.99 3.18 -5.69
N HIS A 214 19.37 2.03 -5.72
CA HIS A 214 19.89 0.79 -5.17
C HIS A 214 20.31 -0.19 -6.27
N PRO A 215 21.16 -1.20 -5.96
CA PRO A 215 21.69 -2.11 -6.96
C PRO A 215 20.73 -3.22 -7.39
N PHE A 216 19.58 -3.34 -6.75
CA PHE A 216 18.61 -4.40 -7.02
C PHE A 216 17.82 -4.12 -8.29
N VAL A 217 17.44 -5.16 -9.01
CA VAL A 217 16.58 -5.05 -10.21
C VAL A 217 15.15 -4.70 -9.81
N ASP A 218 14.70 -5.15 -8.63
CA ASP A 218 13.43 -4.82 -8.03
C ASP A 218 13.59 -4.76 -6.51
N ILE A 219 12.84 -3.90 -5.86
CA ILE A 219 12.89 -3.66 -4.40
C ILE A 219 12.64 -4.93 -3.57
N TRP A 220 11.99 -5.96 -4.12
CA TRP A 220 11.80 -7.24 -3.44
C TRP A 220 13.12 -7.84 -2.97
N GLN A 221 14.16 -7.70 -3.80
CA GLN A 221 15.50 -8.20 -3.52
C GLN A 221 16.22 -7.44 -2.40
N ALA A 222 15.69 -6.29 -2.00
CA ALA A 222 16.20 -5.56 -0.85
C ALA A 222 15.74 -6.16 0.50
N VAL A 223 14.75 -7.07 0.50
CA VAL A 223 14.40 -7.86 1.69
C VAL A 223 15.40 -9.00 1.80
N LYS A 224 16.00 -9.18 2.99
CA LYS A 224 16.96 -10.26 3.23
C LYS A 224 16.34 -11.62 2.93
N PRO A 225 16.97 -12.47 2.10
CA PRO A 225 16.39 -13.74 1.67
C PRO A 225 16.08 -14.70 2.83
N GLU A 226 16.82 -14.60 3.95
CA GLU A 226 16.58 -15.42 5.15
C GLU A 226 15.20 -15.15 5.76
N ARG A 227 14.59 -13.99 5.49
CA ARG A 227 13.23 -13.66 5.96
C ARG A 227 12.17 -14.56 5.30
N LEU A 228 12.50 -15.09 4.13
CA LEU A 228 11.66 -16.04 3.38
C LEU A 228 12.15 -17.48 3.49
N GLY A 229 13.14 -17.75 4.34
CA GLY A 229 13.79 -19.07 4.48
C GLY A 229 14.69 -19.41 3.29
N LEU A 230 15.12 -18.43 2.51
CA LEU A 230 15.99 -18.62 1.36
C LEU A 230 17.46 -18.38 1.75
N ARG A 231 18.39 -19.02 1.04
CA ARG A 231 19.83 -18.72 1.16
C ARG A 231 20.23 -17.51 0.31
N ALA A 232 19.55 -17.30 -0.81
CA ALA A 232 19.73 -16.19 -1.73
C ALA A 232 18.45 -16.01 -2.56
N TRP A 233 18.24 -14.84 -3.09
CA TRP A 233 17.18 -14.59 -4.07
C TRP A 233 17.44 -15.40 -5.34
N PRO A 234 16.39 -15.95 -5.99
CA PRO A 234 16.55 -16.69 -7.23
C PRO A 234 17.06 -15.75 -8.33
N GLN A 235 17.97 -16.26 -9.16
CA GLN A 235 18.44 -15.55 -10.34
C GLN A 235 17.43 -15.75 -11.47
N ILE A 236 16.88 -14.65 -11.96
CA ILE A 236 15.88 -14.65 -13.03
C ILE A 236 16.59 -14.37 -14.36
N PRO A 237 16.38 -15.22 -15.39
CA PRO A 237 17.00 -15.02 -16.70
C PRO A 237 16.60 -13.68 -17.32
N ARG A 238 17.53 -13.08 -18.09
CA ARG A 238 17.21 -11.89 -18.87
C ARG A 238 16.07 -12.17 -19.83
N GLY A 239 15.12 -11.21 -19.93
CA GLY A 239 13.93 -11.35 -20.77
C GLY A 239 12.72 -12.00 -20.07
N VAL A 240 12.89 -12.48 -18.85
CA VAL A 240 11.78 -12.89 -17.98
C VAL A 240 11.47 -11.73 -17.03
N ASP A 241 10.21 -11.38 -16.89
CA ASP A 241 9.79 -10.38 -15.90
C ASP A 241 10.24 -10.80 -14.49
N ILE A 242 10.89 -9.89 -13.79
CA ILE A 242 11.54 -10.20 -12.50
C ILE A 242 10.55 -10.69 -11.45
N LYS A 243 9.34 -10.11 -11.41
CA LYS A 243 8.31 -10.44 -10.42
C LYS A 243 7.68 -11.79 -10.71
N HIS A 244 7.23 -11.99 -11.94
CA HIS A 244 6.69 -13.29 -12.38
C HIS A 244 7.73 -14.41 -12.23
N GLY A 245 8.96 -14.17 -12.68
CA GLY A 245 10.05 -15.14 -12.57
C GLY A 245 10.39 -15.48 -11.11
N THR A 246 10.42 -14.48 -10.23
CA THR A 246 10.66 -14.68 -8.80
C THR A 246 9.57 -15.53 -8.16
N LEU A 247 8.29 -15.21 -8.41
CA LEU A 247 7.17 -16.00 -7.89
C LEU A 247 7.20 -17.44 -8.39
N ALA A 248 7.47 -17.64 -9.69
CA ALA A 248 7.63 -18.98 -10.26
C ALA A 248 8.75 -19.77 -9.60
N ALA A 249 9.91 -19.15 -9.40
CA ALA A 249 11.05 -19.81 -8.73
C ALA A 249 10.76 -20.13 -7.25
N LEU A 250 9.89 -19.38 -6.59
CA LEU A 250 9.43 -19.64 -5.23
C LEU A 250 8.28 -20.66 -5.16
N GLY A 251 7.78 -21.14 -6.32
CA GLY A 251 6.63 -22.03 -6.38
C GLY A 251 5.31 -21.36 -5.98
N TRP A 252 5.21 -20.05 -6.14
CA TRP A 252 4.00 -19.28 -5.82
C TRP A 252 3.20 -18.97 -7.09
N PRO A 253 1.88 -18.71 -6.97
CA PRO A 253 1.07 -18.24 -8.09
C PRO A 253 1.73 -17.00 -8.75
N HIS A 254 1.75 -16.97 -10.09
CA HIS A 254 2.48 -15.95 -10.85
C HIS A 254 1.85 -15.64 -12.21
N ALA A 255 0.54 -15.90 -12.37
CA ALA A 255 -0.13 -15.75 -13.65
C ALA A 255 -0.49 -14.29 -13.99
N ASP A 256 -0.82 -13.49 -12.98
CA ASP A 256 -1.36 -12.14 -13.18
C ASP A 256 -0.90 -11.14 -12.11
N GLN A 257 -1.36 -9.88 -12.24
CA GLN A 257 -1.05 -8.80 -11.31
C GLN A 257 -1.57 -9.05 -9.88
N ARG A 258 -2.64 -9.83 -9.72
CA ARG A 258 -3.17 -10.23 -8.42
C ARG A 258 -2.16 -11.15 -7.70
N ASP A 259 -1.58 -12.09 -8.43
CA ASP A 259 -0.55 -12.98 -7.90
C ASP A 259 0.69 -12.19 -7.47
N ILE A 260 1.11 -11.22 -8.28
CA ILE A 260 2.21 -10.30 -7.93
C ILE A 260 1.89 -9.53 -6.65
N ALA A 261 0.68 -8.98 -6.53
CA ALA A 261 0.27 -8.24 -5.33
C ALA A 261 0.21 -9.13 -4.07
N ILE A 262 -0.26 -10.38 -4.20
CA ILE A 262 -0.28 -11.36 -3.12
C ILE A 262 1.15 -11.75 -2.72
N GLY A 263 2.00 -12.02 -3.71
CA GLY A 263 3.41 -12.33 -3.50
C GLY A 263 4.14 -11.21 -2.76
N TRP A 264 3.94 -9.97 -3.21
CA TRP A 264 4.49 -8.79 -2.53
C TRP A 264 4.01 -8.66 -1.09
N LYS A 265 2.71 -8.75 -0.84
CA LYS A 265 2.16 -8.73 0.53
C LYS A 265 2.81 -9.80 1.42
N ARG A 266 3.04 -11.00 0.87
CA ARG A 266 3.70 -12.09 1.59
C ARG A 266 5.15 -11.75 1.92
N ILE A 267 5.91 -11.21 0.98
CA ILE A 267 7.29 -10.76 1.19
C ILE A 267 7.32 -9.64 2.24
N LEU A 268 6.54 -8.58 2.03
CA LEU A 268 6.49 -7.42 2.93
C LEU A 268 6.09 -7.81 4.37
N SER A 269 5.20 -8.78 4.54
CA SER A 269 4.78 -9.26 5.87
C SER A 269 5.92 -9.89 6.69
N THR A 270 7.03 -10.28 6.05
CA THR A 270 8.21 -10.81 6.72
C THR A 270 9.15 -9.72 7.24
N VAL A 271 9.02 -8.50 6.72
CA VAL A 271 9.79 -7.34 7.14
C VAL A 271 9.18 -6.78 8.43
N ARG A 272 9.94 -6.74 9.48
CA ARG A 272 9.53 -6.22 10.79
C ARG A 272 10.24 -4.94 11.16
N THR A 273 11.47 -4.75 10.67
CA THR A 273 12.30 -3.57 10.90
C THR A 273 13.32 -3.41 9.78
N TYR A 274 14.01 -2.27 9.78
CA TYR A 274 15.15 -2.01 8.91
C TYR A 274 16.20 -3.15 8.89
N ARG A 275 16.35 -3.92 9.98
CA ARG A 275 17.31 -5.04 10.07
C ARG A 275 16.99 -6.20 9.14
N ASP A 276 15.77 -6.26 8.66
CA ASP A 276 15.30 -7.28 7.73
C ASP A 276 15.60 -6.91 6.26
N LEU A 277 16.20 -5.72 6.05
CA LEU A 277 16.57 -5.20 4.75
C LEU A 277 18.08 -5.23 4.52
N GLU A 278 18.45 -5.27 3.25
CA GLU A 278 19.84 -5.22 2.82
C GLU A 278 20.46 -3.83 3.05
N PRO A 279 21.71 -3.74 3.54
CA PRO A 279 22.37 -2.48 3.81
C PRO A 279 22.44 -1.53 2.61
N ALA A 280 22.50 -2.07 1.40
CA ALA A 280 22.57 -1.27 0.17
C ALA A 280 21.32 -0.41 -0.06
N LEU A 281 20.14 -0.84 0.39
CA LEU A 281 18.93 -0.01 0.38
C LEU A 281 18.93 0.95 1.57
N LEU A 282 19.27 0.46 2.77
CA LEU A 282 19.19 1.24 4.01
C LEU A 282 19.94 2.55 3.89
N GLY A 283 21.21 2.52 3.48
CA GLY A 283 22.02 3.73 3.35
C GLY A 283 21.44 4.75 2.37
N ARG A 284 20.79 4.28 1.29
CA ARG A 284 20.18 5.19 0.31
C ARG A 284 18.92 5.86 0.83
N VAL A 285 18.09 5.11 1.54
CA VAL A 285 16.86 5.67 2.11
C VAL A 285 17.16 6.63 3.24
N GLU A 286 18.08 6.29 4.15
CA GLU A 286 18.51 7.19 5.24
C GLU A 286 19.09 8.49 4.69
N GLU A 287 19.97 8.41 3.68
CA GLU A 287 20.55 9.58 3.01
C GLU A 287 19.47 10.49 2.38
N LEU A 288 18.44 9.89 1.76
CA LEU A 288 17.30 10.66 1.21
C LEU A 288 16.47 11.30 2.31
N ILE A 289 16.20 10.57 3.41
CA ILE A 289 15.47 11.10 4.56
C ILE A 289 16.22 12.29 5.15
N ASP A 290 17.50 12.15 5.40
CA ASP A 290 18.35 13.23 5.89
C ASP A 290 18.29 14.43 4.96
N PHE A 291 18.42 14.22 3.64
CA PHE A 291 18.38 15.28 2.65
C PHE A 291 17.07 16.08 2.68
N VAL A 292 15.90 15.40 2.74
CA VAL A 292 14.60 16.07 2.68
C VAL A 292 14.15 16.64 4.04
N THR A 293 14.78 16.22 5.15
CA THR A 293 14.38 16.62 6.49
C THR A 293 15.25 17.71 7.10
N VAL A 294 16.52 17.83 6.66
CA VAL A 294 17.45 18.86 7.17
C VAL A 294 16.84 20.25 7.04
N PRO A 295 16.75 21.03 8.14
CA PRO A 295 16.33 22.42 8.08
C PRO A 295 17.29 23.21 7.20
N TRP A 296 16.76 24.10 6.38
CA TRP A 296 17.59 25.13 5.72
C TRP A 296 18.26 25.96 6.80
N ALA A 297 19.60 25.99 6.80
CA ALA A 297 20.33 26.96 7.61
C ALA A 297 20.07 28.36 7.04
N GLN A 298 19.35 29.19 7.80
CA GLN A 298 19.13 30.61 7.50
C GLN A 298 20.42 31.39 7.63
#